data_10aa587909e25049e995cccea951e526
#
_entry.id   10aa587909e25049e995cccea951e526
#
_cell.length_a   1.000
_cell.length_b   1.000
_cell.length_c   1.000
_cell.angle_alpha   90.00
_cell.angle_beta   90.00
_cell.angle_gamma   90.00
#
_symmetry.space_group_name_H-M   'P 1'
#
loop_
_entity.id
_entity.type
_entity.pdbx_description
1 polymer ?
#
loop_
_entity_poly.entity_id
_entity_poly.type
_entity_poly.pdbx_seq_one_letter_code
_entity_poly.pdbx_strand_id
1 'polypeptide(L)'
;MRVVCFVLFYSLSSISFAAINCSSPSTGVERLICTSSRASVAHEDMALSYNLAMRRGVDINELQQSQIDWYENVLNQCNDVSCVVDAMSNRSADIENMDGLSK
;
A
#
# COMPACT_ATOMS: atom_id res chain seq x y z
N MET A 1 -1.33 29.26 18.74
CA MET A 1 -1.37 28.78 18.57
C MET A 1 -1.55 27.98 17.93
N ARG A 2 -1.41 27.97 17.77
CA ARG A 2 -1.40 27.30 17.29
C ARG A 2 -1.37 26.58 16.50
N VAL A 3 -1.13 26.59 16.22
CA VAL A 3 -1.01 25.90 15.56
C VAL A 3 -0.97 25.03 14.98
N VAL A 4 -0.76 25.17 15.00
CA VAL A 4 -0.61 24.34 14.64
C VAL A 4 -0.77 23.40 14.07
N CYS A 5 -0.71 23.60 14.18
CA CYS A 5 -0.72 22.74 13.80
C CYS A 5 -0.83 21.90 13.16
N PHE A 6 -0.69 22.07 13.10
CA PHE A 6 -0.78 21.31 12.60
C PHE A 6 -0.76 20.45 11.97
N VAL A 7 -0.45 20.82 11.83
CA VAL A 7 -0.36 20.12 11.35
C VAL A 7 -0.42 19.19 10.83
N LEU A 8 -0.21 19.53 10.87
CA LEU A 8 -0.21 18.77 10.53
C LEU A 8 -0.34 17.80 10.02
N PHE A 9 -0.20 18.02 10.06
CA PHE A 9 -0.30 17.19 9.65
C PHE A 9 -0.40 16.30 9.11
N TYR A 10 -0.14 16.63 8.97
CA TYR A 10 -0.25 15.97 8.51
C TYR A 10 -0.24 15.23 7.92
N SER A 11 -0.02 15.66 7.74
CA SER A 11 0.02 15.15 7.28
C SER A 11 0.07 14.32 6.73
N LEU A 12 0.42 14.45 6.60
CA LEU A 12 0.71 13.81 6.00
C LEU A 12 0.62 12.50 5.88
N SER A 13 0.97 12.26 6.16
CA SER A 13 0.75 10.94 6.37
C SER A 13 -0.36 10.40 5.59
N SER A 14 -1.01 11.22 5.16
CA SER A 14 -2.10 10.90 4.31
C SER A 14 -1.76 10.02 3.18
N ILE A 15 -0.53 9.78 2.96
CA ILE A 15 -0.15 9.04 1.82
C ILE A 15 0.14 7.63 2.11
N SER A 16 -0.34 7.07 3.13
CA SER A 16 -0.11 5.67 3.42
C SER A 16 -0.92 4.80 2.50
N PHE A 17 -0.26 4.00 1.71
CA PHE A 17 -0.94 3.04 0.85
C PHE A 17 -1.46 1.85 1.63
N ALA A 18 -1.13 1.77 2.90
CA ALA A 18 -1.59 0.69 3.76
C ALA A 18 -2.94 1.00 4.38
N ALA A 19 -3.34 2.27 4.36
CA ALA A 19 -4.57 2.66 5.03
C ALA A 19 -5.70 2.77 4.03
N ILE A 20 -6.70 1.94 4.21
CA ILE A 20 -7.91 1.99 3.40
C ILE A 20 -9.06 2.30 4.33
N ASN A 21 -9.84 3.30 3.97
CA ASN A 21 -10.99 3.69 4.76
C ASN A 21 -12.20 2.86 4.34
N CYS A 22 -12.47 1.81 5.09
CA CYS A 22 -13.56 0.91 4.75
C CYS A 22 -14.94 1.50 5.00
N SER A 23 -15.03 2.61 5.75
CA SER A 23 -16.29 3.31 5.89
C SER A 23 -16.68 4.03 4.61
N SER A 24 -15.68 4.38 3.80
CA SER A 24 -15.91 5.12 2.57
C SER A 24 -14.84 4.73 1.55
N PRO A 25 -14.92 3.51 0.98
CA PRO A 25 -13.93 3.06 0.01
C PRO A 25 -14.03 3.89 -1.26
N SER A 26 -12.86 4.32 -1.76
CA SER A 26 -12.80 5.21 -2.92
C SER A 26 -12.94 4.49 -4.25
N THR A 27 -12.59 3.21 -4.30
CA THR A 27 -12.57 2.47 -5.56
C THR A 27 -13.24 1.12 -5.39
N GLY A 28 -13.54 0.47 -6.51
CA GLY A 28 -14.08 -0.88 -6.48
C GLY A 28 -13.14 -1.87 -5.83
N VAL A 29 -11.84 -1.68 -6.05
CA VAL A 29 -10.83 -2.54 -5.45
C VAL A 29 -10.80 -2.38 -3.93
N GLU A 30 -10.88 -1.15 -3.44
CA GLU A 30 -10.95 -0.92 -2.00
C GLU A 30 -12.18 -1.58 -1.40
N ARG A 31 -13.29 -1.55 -2.13
CA ARG A 31 -14.50 -2.21 -1.69
C ARG A 31 -14.31 -3.72 -1.56
N LEU A 32 -13.63 -4.32 -2.54
CA LEU A 32 -13.32 -5.75 -2.48
C LEU A 32 -12.43 -6.09 -1.28
N ILE A 33 -11.43 -5.26 -1.01
CA ILE A 33 -10.54 -5.47 0.12
C ILE A 33 -11.32 -5.38 1.43
N CYS A 34 -12.22 -4.41 1.52
CA CYS A 34 -12.99 -4.19 2.75
C CYS A 34 -14.02 -5.27 3.01
N THR A 35 -14.51 -5.96 1.96
CA THR A 35 -15.57 -6.94 2.13
C THR A 35 -15.08 -8.38 2.12
N SER A 36 -13.79 -8.61 1.92
CA SER A 36 -13.23 -9.96 1.88
C SER A 36 -12.08 -10.08 2.87
N SER A 37 -12.18 -11.03 3.79
CA SER A 37 -11.08 -11.23 4.75
C SER A 37 -9.82 -11.72 4.05
N ARG A 38 -9.93 -12.51 2.98
CA ARG A 38 -8.75 -12.94 2.22
C ARG A 38 -8.02 -11.75 1.62
N ALA A 39 -8.77 -10.85 1.00
CA ALA A 39 -8.18 -9.67 0.38
C ALA A 39 -7.61 -8.73 1.44
N SER A 40 -8.29 -8.61 2.58
CA SER A 40 -7.85 -7.76 3.67
C SER A 40 -6.53 -8.26 4.26
N VAL A 41 -6.40 -9.56 4.47
CA VAL A 41 -5.15 -10.15 4.97
C VAL A 41 -4.03 -9.97 3.95
N ALA A 42 -4.31 -10.19 2.68
CA ALA A 42 -3.30 -10.00 1.64
C ALA A 42 -2.83 -8.55 1.59
N HIS A 43 -3.75 -7.61 1.80
CA HIS A 43 -3.40 -6.19 1.85
C HIS A 43 -2.49 -5.90 3.04
N GLU A 44 -2.80 -6.46 4.21
CA GLU A 44 -1.97 -6.26 5.40
C GLU A 44 -0.58 -6.84 5.20
N ASP A 45 -0.49 -8.00 4.59
CA ASP A 45 0.81 -8.63 4.32
C ASP A 45 1.65 -7.77 3.36
N MET A 46 1.02 -7.23 2.32
CA MET A 46 1.70 -6.36 1.38
C MET A 46 2.16 -5.07 2.08
N ALA A 47 1.32 -4.51 2.95
CA ALA A 47 1.67 -3.31 3.70
C ALA A 47 2.85 -3.57 4.63
N LEU A 48 2.92 -4.77 5.23
CA LEU A 48 4.05 -5.13 6.05
C LEU A 48 5.33 -5.21 5.23
N SER A 49 5.27 -5.83 4.05
CA SER A 49 6.42 -5.90 3.16
C SER A 49 6.92 -4.50 2.80
N TYR A 50 5.99 -3.57 2.56
CA TYR A 50 6.32 -2.19 2.25
C TYR A 50 7.07 -1.54 3.41
N ASN A 51 6.55 -1.69 4.64
CA ASN A 51 7.17 -1.11 5.81
C ASN A 51 8.53 -1.70 6.08
N LEU A 52 8.69 -3.00 5.88
CA LEU A 52 9.98 -3.66 6.06
C LEU A 52 10.99 -3.20 5.02
N ALA A 53 10.55 -2.92 3.80
CA ALA A 53 11.42 -2.40 2.76
C ALA A 53 11.97 -1.02 3.16
N MET A 54 11.12 -0.18 3.73
CA MET A 54 11.57 1.12 4.22
C MET A 54 12.64 0.96 5.30
N ARG A 55 12.44 0.02 6.22
CA ARG A 55 13.40 -0.22 7.29
C ARG A 55 14.71 -0.79 6.78
N ARG A 56 14.65 -1.56 5.71
CA ARG A 56 15.84 -2.13 5.06
C ARG A 56 16.67 -1.09 4.33
N GLY A 57 16.13 0.10 4.13
CA GLY A 57 16.82 1.16 3.42
C GLY A 57 16.59 1.19 1.93
N VAL A 58 15.50 0.59 1.46
CA VAL A 58 15.10 0.74 0.07
C VAL A 58 14.82 2.22 -0.21
N ASP A 59 15.27 2.72 -1.35
CA ASP A 59 15.05 4.11 -1.73
C ASP A 59 13.56 4.43 -1.66
N ILE A 60 13.20 5.40 -0.83
CA ILE A 60 11.80 5.71 -0.58
C ILE A 60 11.09 6.24 -1.82
N ASN A 61 11.80 7.01 -2.64
CA ASN A 61 11.20 7.55 -3.87
C ASN A 61 10.92 6.43 -4.86
N GLU A 62 11.83 5.49 -4.98
CA GLU A 62 11.64 4.34 -5.85
C GLU A 62 10.50 3.46 -5.34
N LEU A 63 10.48 3.22 -4.04
CA LEU A 63 9.44 2.39 -3.42
C LEU A 63 8.07 3.00 -3.64
N GLN A 64 7.93 4.31 -3.36
CA GLN A 64 6.65 5.00 -3.53
C GLN A 64 6.20 5.01 -4.97
N GLN A 65 7.11 5.33 -5.90
CA GLN A 65 6.74 5.40 -7.30
C GLN A 65 6.32 4.04 -7.84
N SER A 66 7.06 2.99 -7.49
CA SER A 66 6.71 1.65 -7.92
C SER A 66 5.37 1.21 -7.34
N GLN A 67 5.05 1.65 -6.12
CA GLN A 67 3.78 1.32 -5.49
C GLN A 67 2.62 2.01 -6.20
N ILE A 68 2.79 3.27 -6.55
CA ILE A 68 1.77 4.02 -7.29
C ILE A 68 1.53 3.35 -8.65
N ASP A 69 2.60 3.03 -9.36
CA ASP A 69 2.49 2.40 -10.67
C ASP A 69 1.77 1.05 -10.58
N TRP A 70 2.13 0.26 -9.57
CA TRP A 70 1.49 -1.04 -9.36
C TRP A 70 0.01 -0.86 -9.03
N TYR A 71 -0.31 0.09 -8.16
CA TYR A 71 -1.68 0.33 -7.75
C TYR A 71 -2.54 0.70 -8.97
N GLU A 72 -2.04 1.61 -9.78
CA GLU A 72 -2.82 2.12 -10.91
C GLU A 72 -2.89 1.12 -12.06
N ASN A 73 -1.79 0.41 -12.32
CA ASN A 73 -1.71 -0.41 -13.53
C ASN A 73 -1.99 -1.89 -13.30
N VAL A 74 -1.92 -2.34 -12.06
CA VAL A 74 -2.14 -3.74 -11.75
C VAL A 74 -3.34 -3.92 -10.84
N LEU A 75 -3.30 -3.35 -9.64
CA LEU A 75 -4.33 -3.60 -8.64
C LEU A 75 -5.69 -3.08 -9.09
N ASN A 76 -5.74 -1.87 -9.61
CA ASN A 76 -7.01 -1.26 -10.02
C ASN A 76 -7.62 -1.93 -11.24
N GLN A 77 -6.92 -2.84 -11.89
CA GLN A 77 -7.47 -3.61 -13.00
C GLN A 77 -8.25 -4.84 -12.51
N CYS A 78 -8.16 -5.14 -11.22
CA CYS A 78 -8.83 -6.30 -10.65
C CYS A 78 -10.32 -6.05 -10.49
N ASN A 79 -11.11 -7.09 -10.79
CA ASN A 79 -12.56 -7.04 -10.64
C ASN A 79 -13.10 -8.08 -9.66
N ASP A 80 -12.23 -8.89 -9.08
CA ASP A 80 -12.66 -9.90 -8.12
C ASP A 80 -11.58 -10.13 -7.07
N VAL A 81 -11.95 -10.87 -6.03
CA VAL A 81 -11.09 -11.10 -4.87
C VAL A 81 -9.85 -11.89 -5.25
N SER A 82 -9.99 -12.91 -6.09
CA SER A 82 -8.83 -13.72 -6.49
C SER A 82 -7.76 -12.87 -7.15
N CYS A 83 -8.16 -11.98 -8.05
CA CYS A 83 -7.23 -11.08 -8.71
C CYS A 83 -6.52 -10.20 -7.69
N VAL A 84 -7.27 -9.64 -6.72
CA VAL A 84 -6.72 -8.78 -5.71
C VAL A 84 -5.70 -9.53 -4.85
N VAL A 85 -6.04 -10.73 -4.42
CA VAL A 85 -5.14 -11.55 -3.59
C VAL A 85 -3.86 -11.87 -4.34
N ASP A 86 -3.98 -12.28 -5.61
CA ASP A 86 -2.81 -12.60 -6.42
C ASP A 86 -1.93 -11.37 -6.64
N ALA A 87 -2.55 -10.23 -6.95
CA ALA A 87 -1.81 -8.99 -7.17
C ALA A 87 -1.05 -8.59 -5.91
N MET A 88 -1.69 -8.69 -4.75
CA MET A 88 -1.05 -8.37 -3.47
C MET A 88 0.11 -9.29 -3.15
N SER A 89 -0.08 -10.60 -3.36
CA SER A 89 0.96 -11.58 -3.09
C SER A 89 2.17 -11.37 -3.99
N ASN A 90 1.93 -11.12 -5.26
CA ASN A 90 3.01 -10.86 -6.21
C ASN A 90 3.72 -9.57 -5.86
N ARG A 91 2.98 -8.55 -5.45
CA ARG A 91 3.59 -7.29 -5.05
C ARG A 91 4.45 -7.45 -3.80
N SER A 92 3.98 -8.23 -2.81
CA SER A 92 4.78 -8.51 -1.62
C SER A 92 6.11 -9.11 -1.99
N ALA A 93 6.11 -10.09 -2.90
CA ALA A 93 7.34 -10.73 -3.33
C ALA A 93 8.26 -9.74 -4.04
N ASP A 94 7.70 -8.88 -4.89
CA ASP A 94 8.49 -7.86 -5.59
C ASP A 94 9.16 -6.93 -4.61
N ILE A 95 8.41 -6.47 -3.61
CA ILE A 95 8.95 -5.54 -2.62
C ILE A 95 10.05 -6.22 -1.79
N GLU A 96 9.85 -7.48 -1.44
CA GLU A 96 10.85 -8.22 -0.65
C GLU A 96 12.14 -8.40 -1.41
N ASN A 97 12.10 -8.36 -2.73
CA ASN A 97 13.27 -8.50 -3.57
C ASN A 97 13.94 -7.18 -3.91
N MET A 98 13.40 -6.05 -3.46
CA MET A 98 14.04 -4.76 -3.68
C MET A 98 15.26 -4.61 -2.79
N ASP A 99 16.30 -4.01 -3.34
CA ASP A 99 17.57 -3.87 -2.62
C ASP A 99 17.55 -2.71 -1.65
N GLY A 100 18.10 -2.93 -0.47
CA GLY A 100 18.29 -1.86 0.48
C GLY A 100 19.49 -1.01 0.13
N LEU A 101 19.60 0.13 0.81
CA LEU A 101 20.69 1.08 0.57
C LEU A 101 22.05 0.58 1.05
N SER A 102 22.04 -0.42 1.90
CA SER A 102 23.28 -0.89 2.48
C SER A 102 24.11 -1.76 1.55
N LYS A 103 23.64 -2.01 0.38
CA LYS A 103 24.38 -2.86 -0.53
C LYS A 103 25.67 -2.26 -0.99
#